data_14c0fea2f06eb5d2679e3277c26a4f2f
#
_entry.id   14c0fea2f06eb5d2679e3277c26a4f2f
#
_cell.length_a   1.000
_cell.length_b   1.000
_cell.length_c   1.000
_cell.angle_alpha   90.00
_cell.angle_beta   90.00
_cell.angle_gamma   90.00
#
_symmetry.space_group_name_H-M   'P 1'
#
loop_
_entity.id
_entity.type
_entity.pdbx_description
1 polymer ?
#
loop_
_entity_poly.entity_id
_entity_poly.type
_entity_poly.pdbx_seq_one_letter_code
_entity_poly.pdbx_strand_id
1 'polypeptide(L)'
;MRVALVNPAWSYDGSIYFGCREPHLPLELGYSKALLEAAGHTVLMLDGQLQDLGNTELAERVASFTPDMTVVTTAPTYLFWRCAPPELRVPAEFLRLLAGRGGREVAVGPHGSATPGPTLRKLGVDVVVRGECEEVVAALADSLDGRTVPGTAHLAADGRLVEVGGVHASRFVDHPALVWPEDWLARHHHHHHRFDAGKAGIGAEVEASRGCPYTCSFCAKIDFRDAYRRRNHAAIVEEIDHLIAQGVRYLYFIDEIFLPQKALLEALVERDIEFGVQTRIDLWKPDLLELLGAAGCVSIEAGLESLTVEGREMLSKRCRLGTEELAELLIKARRHVPFVQANLIGVVEDDPALVDYWRNHLISNGVWANEPVPLYPYPSSPSYRQLFGEPDDEAWERAHAHYLAAFNRFSDIQERAPRPLRELEGVCCPA
;
A
#
# COMPACT_ATOMS: atom_id res chain seq x y z
N MET A 1 10.15 -4.37 26.52
CA MET A 1 10.61 -3.04 26.04
C MET A 1 9.43 -2.08 25.93
N ARG A 2 9.73 -0.77 25.87
CA ARG A 2 8.80 0.29 25.48
C ARG A 2 9.01 0.59 23.99
N VAL A 3 8.00 0.35 23.18
CA VAL A 3 8.10 0.50 21.71
C VAL A 3 7.14 1.58 21.24
N ALA A 4 7.65 2.57 20.49
CA ALA A 4 6.83 3.55 19.80
C ALA A 4 6.67 3.14 18.34
N LEU A 5 5.43 3.04 17.85
CA LEU A 5 5.06 2.81 16.45
C LEU A 5 4.51 4.11 15.89
N VAL A 6 5.13 4.65 14.86
CA VAL A 6 4.79 5.99 14.37
C VAL A 6 4.53 5.98 12.88
N ASN A 7 3.34 6.42 12.50
CA ASN A 7 3.04 6.85 11.15
C ASN A 7 3.11 8.38 11.13
N PRO A 8 4.10 9.00 10.45
CA PRO A 8 4.32 10.45 10.48
C PRO A 8 3.14 11.26 9.92
N ALA A 9 3.18 12.58 10.12
CA ALA A 9 2.22 13.52 9.54
C ALA A 9 2.50 13.72 8.04
N TRP A 10 1.91 12.90 7.21
CA TRP A 10 2.17 12.88 5.77
C TRP A 10 1.70 14.16 5.06
N SER A 11 2.52 14.63 4.13
CA SER A 11 2.26 15.75 3.22
C SER A 11 2.72 15.40 1.81
N TYR A 12 1.88 15.68 0.82
CA TYR A 12 2.07 15.25 -0.59
C TYR A 12 2.32 16.41 -1.55
N ASP A 13 2.60 17.60 -1.04
CA ASP A 13 2.79 18.78 -1.89
C ASP A 13 3.98 18.64 -2.82
N GLY A 14 3.69 18.62 -4.13
CA GLY A 14 4.68 18.45 -5.20
C GLY A 14 5.16 17.03 -5.43
N SER A 15 4.64 16.03 -4.69
CA SER A 15 4.90 14.61 -4.96
C SER A 15 4.13 14.13 -6.20
N ILE A 16 4.66 13.10 -6.85
CA ILE A 16 3.91 12.32 -7.86
C ILE A 16 2.88 11.40 -7.21
N TYR A 17 2.89 11.34 -5.90
CA TYR A 17 2.02 10.47 -5.17
C TYR A 17 0.55 10.89 -5.34
N PHE A 18 -0.25 9.99 -5.86
CA PHE A 18 -1.69 10.20 -6.08
C PHE A 18 -2.53 9.86 -4.86
N GLY A 19 -1.85 9.62 -3.74
CA GLY A 19 -2.45 9.07 -2.56
C GLY A 19 -3.58 9.90 -2.02
N CYS A 20 -4.48 9.22 -1.38
CA CYS A 20 -5.48 9.81 -0.54
C CYS A 20 -4.82 10.79 0.42
N ARG A 21 -5.28 12.03 0.43
CA ARG A 21 -4.93 13.02 1.45
C ARG A 21 -5.61 12.70 2.77
N GLU A 22 -6.55 11.80 2.71
CA GLU A 22 -7.38 11.39 3.82
C GLU A 22 -6.63 10.36 4.70
N PRO A 23 -6.90 10.34 6.00
CA PRO A 23 -6.25 9.41 6.91
C PRO A 23 -6.73 7.98 6.69
N HIS A 24 -5.78 7.03 6.70
CA HIS A 24 -6.02 5.59 6.58
C HIS A 24 -5.55 4.85 7.83
N LEU A 25 -6.13 3.68 8.09
CA LEU A 25 -5.69 2.83 9.20
C LEU A 25 -4.31 2.21 8.87
N PRO A 26 -3.29 2.39 9.71
CA PRO A 26 -1.96 1.79 9.51
C PRO A 26 -1.96 0.32 9.93
N LEU A 27 -2.47 -0.58 9.07
CA LEU A 27 -2.67 -2.00 9.37
C LEU A 27 -1.38 -2.69 9.82
N GLU A 28 -0.25 -2.41 9.19
CA GLU A 28 1.07 -2.93 9.53
C GLU A 28 1.50 -2.55 10.96
N LEU A 29 1.17 -1.35 11.40
CA LEU A 29 1.41 -0.93 12.79
C LEU A 29 0.39 -1.54 13.75
N GLY A 30 -0.85 -1.73 13.31
CA GLY A 30 -1.88 -2.42 14.08
C GLY A 30 -1.49 -3.86 14.40
N TYR A 31 -1.06 -4.63 13.41
CA TYR A 31 -0.56 -5.99 13.60
C TYR A 31 0.74 -6.01 14.42
N SER A 32 1.68 -5.09 14.15
CA SER A 32 2.91 -4.97 14.95
C SER A 32 2.59 -4.73 16.42
N LYS A 33 1.62 -3.83 16.71
CA LYS A 33 1.15 -3.56 18.08
C LYS A 33 0.59 -4.82 18.73
N ALA A 34 -0.29 -5.54 18.04
CA ALA A 34 -0.90 -6.76 18.58
C ALA A 34 0.16 -7.83 18.93
N LEU A 35 1.15 -8.05 18.06
CA LEU A 35 2.24 -8.98 18.30
C LEU A 35 3.15 -8.55 19.46
N LEU A 36 3.51 -7.27 19.53
CA LEU A 36 4.33 -6.72 20.61
C LEU A 36 3.64 -6.81 21.97
N GLU A 37 2.36 -6.46 22.06
CA GLU A 37 1.59 -6.54 23.30
C GLU A 37 1.40 -7.99 23.76
N ALA A 38 1.16 -8.91 22.82
CA ALA A 38 1.10 -10.35 23.12
C ALA A 38 2.44 -10.90 23.66
N ALA A 39 3.58 -10.33 23.25
CA ALA A 39 4.90 -10.64 23.77
C ALA A 39 5.24 -9.90 25.09
N GLY A 40 4.32 -9.10 25.64
CA GLY A 40 4.50 -8.40 26.91
C GLY A 40 5.25 -7.06 26.83
N HIS A 41 5.37 -6.47 25.65
CA HIS A 41 5.94 -5.13 25.48
C HIS A 41 4.89 -4.05 25.75
N THR A 42 5.36 -2.85 26.12
CA THR A 42 4.51 -1.66 26.26
C THR A 42 4.58 -0.86 24.98
N VAL A 43 3.44 -0.64 24.30
CA VAL A 43 3.38 -0.04 22.99
C VAL A 43 2.67 1.32 23.04
N LEU A 44 3.31 2.35 22.44
CA LEU A 44 2.69 3.61 22.06
C LEU A 44 2.53 3.60 20.54
N MET A 45 1.32 3.68 20.02
CA MET A 45 1.07 3.81 18.59
C MET A 45 0.52 5.20 18.29
N LEU A 46 1.16 5.91 17.36
CA LEU A 46 0.81 7.27 16.93
C LEU A 46 0.65 7.32 15.42
N ASP A 47 -0.36 8.07 14.98
CA ASP A 47 -0.62 8.38 13.58
C ASP A 47 -0.89 9.88 13.42
N GLY A 48 -0.09 10.55 12.59
CA GLY A 48 -0.18 12.00 12.42
C GLY A 48 -1.50 12.44 11.80
N GLN A 49 -2.01 11.71 10.83
CA GLN A 49 -3.25 12.06 10.14
C GLN A 49 -4.49 11.68 10.95
N LEU A 50 -4.56 10.44 11.46
CA LEU A 50 -5.70 9.97 12.27
C LEU A 50 -5.87 10.73 13.58
N GLN A 51 -4.79 11.24 14.15
CA GLN A 51 -4.81 11.98 15.41
C GLN A 51 -4.71 13.50 15.23
N ASP A 52 -4.60 13.98 13.98
CA ASP A 52 -4.41 15.41 13.65
C ASP A 52 -3.18 16.02 14.37
N LEU A 53 -2.06 15.30 14.32
CA LEU A 53 -0.81 15.65 14.96
C LEU A 53 0.24 16.04 13.92
N GLY A 54 0.91 17.17 14.12
CA GLY A 54 2.10 17.49 13.33
C GLY A 54 3.33 16.71 13.79
N ASN A 55 4.37 16.64 12.92
CA ASN A 55 5.60 15.90 13.23
C ASN A 55 6.30 16.40 14.52
N THR A 56 6.20 17.68 14.86
CA THR A 56 6.74 18.22 16.12
C THR A 56 6.06 17.59 17.33
N GLU A 57 4.74 17.57 17.34
CA GLU A 57 3.97 17.00 18.46
C GLU A 57 4.14 15.49 18.56
N LEU A 58 4.20 14.79 17.41
CA LEU A 58 4.53 13.36 17.37
C LEU A 58 5.88 13.09 18.04
N ALA A 59 6.92 13.86 17.69
CA ALA A 59 8.27 13.71 18.26
C ALA A 59 8.30 13.99 19.78
N GLU A 60 7.54 14.96 20.26
CA GLU A 60 7.42 15.27 21.69
C GLU A 60 6.69 14.15 22.46
N ARG A 61 5.62 13.59 21.90
CA ARG A 61 4.91 12.46 22.50
C ARG A 61 5.78 11.20 22.58
N VAL A 62 6.52 10.89 21.51
CA VAL A 62 7.48 9.78 21.49
C VAL A 62 8.58 10.02 22.53
N ALA A 63 9.20 11.19 22.56
CA ALA A 63 10.23 11.52 23.54
C ALA A 63 9.74 11.44 24.99
N SER A 64 8.52 11.89 25.26
CA SER A 64 7.88 11.80 26.57
C SER A 64 7.57 10.35 26.98
N PHE A 65 7.30 9.50 26.01
CA PHE A 65 7.13 8.06 26.25
C PHE A 65 8.45 7.37 26.59
N THR A 66 9.61 7.99 26.31
CA THR A 66 10.96 7.40 26.55
C THR A 66 11.07 5.96 26.03
N PRO A 67 10.91 5.74 24.72
CA PRO A 67 10.94 4.40 24.14
C PRO A 67 12.36 3.80 24.15
N ASP A 68 12.42 2.46 24.25
CA ASP A 68 13.65 1.71 23.96
C ASP A 68 13.84 1.55 22.43
N MET A 69 12.75 1.58 21.68
CA MET A 69 12.72 1.46 20.23
C MET A 69 11.59 2.29 19.62
N THR A 70 11.89 3.00 18.53
CA THR A 70 10.90 3.71 17.71
C THR A 70 10.89 3.14 16.31
N VAL A 71 9.73 2.77 15.82
CA VAL A 71 9.48 2.29 14.46
C VAL A 71 8.76 3.38 13.68
N VAL A 72 9.31 3.77 12.53
CA VAL A 72 8.73 4.79 11.64
C VAL A 72 8.41 4.21 10.27
N THR A 73 7.23 4.53 9.73
CA THR A 73 6.86 4.11 8.37
C THR A 73 7.50 4.99 7.31
N THR A 74 7.86 4.41 6.16
CA THR A 74 8.39 5.12 4.99
C THR A 74 7.35 5.30 3.87
N ALA A 75 6.10 4.93 4.15
CA ALA A 75 4.92 5.18 3.32
C ALA A 75 3.70 5.33 4.26
N PRO A 76 2.69 6.13 3.86
CA PRO A 76 1.62 6.54 4.79
C PRO A 76 0.72 5.42 5.26
N THR A 77 0.49 4.42 4.44
CA THR A 77 -0.29 3.24 4.77
C THR A 77 0.09 2.10 3.85
N TYR A 78 -0.33 0.92 4.23
CA TYR A 78 -0.17 -0.32 3.51
C TYR A 78 -0.60 -0.25 2.04
N LEU A 79 -1.74 0.37 1.75
CA LEU A 79 -2.24 0.58 0.39
C LEU A 79 -1.16 1.21 -0.51
N PHE A 80 -0.41 2.13 0.04
CA PHE A 80 0.58 2.91 -0.70
C PHE A 80 2.00 2.32 -0.67
N TRP A 81 2.21 1.23 0.04
CA TRP A 81 3.49 0.54 -0.03
C TRP A 81 3.77 -0.04 -1.41
N ARG A 82 2.74 -0.26 -2.21
CA ARG A 82 2.84 -0.67 -3.61
C ARG A 82 3.18 0.48 -4.56
N CYS A 83 2.75 1.68 -4.20
CA CYS A 83 2.90 2.91 -4.97
C CYS A 83 3.44 4.01 -4.04
N ALA A 84 4.57 3.73 -3.38
CA ALA A 84 5.15 4.62 -2.39
C ALA A 84 5.48 6.00 -2.98
N PRO A 85 5.32 7.09 -2.19
CA PRO A 85 5.93 8.36 -2.55
C PRO A 85 7.45 8.14 -2.74
N PRO A 86 8.07 8.68 -3.78
CA PRO A 86 9.50 8.44 -4.04
C PRO A 86 10.41 9.10 -2.99
N GLU A 87 9.93 10.13 -2.34
CA GLU A 87 10.67 10.90 -1.34
C GLU A 87 10.54 10.34 0.08
N LEU A 88 11.60 10.49 0.85
CA LEU A 88 11.66 10.19 2.29
C LEU A 88 11.52 11.44 3.18
N ARG A 89 11.08 12.55 2.62
CA ARG A 89 10.99 13.86 3.29
C ARG A 89 10.25 13.79 4.63
N VAL A 90 9.08 13.18 4.65
CA VAL A 90 8.21 13.19 5.85
C VAL A 90 8.79 12.38 7.01
N PRO A 91 9.20 11.09 6.84
CA PRO A 91 9.86 10.38 7.92
C PRO A 91 11.20 10.99 8.32
N ALA A 92 11.97 11.58 7.39
CA ALA A 92 13.22 12.28 7.72
C ALA A 92 12.98 13.51 8.60
N GLU A 93 11.94 14.30 8.33
CA GLU A 93 11.54 15.42 9.17
C GLU A 93 11.18 14.98 10.60
N PHE A 94 10.35 13.95 10.72
CA PHE A 94 9.97 13.40 12.02
C PHE A 94 11.19 12.95 12.83
N LEU A 95 12.09 12.14 12.23
CA LEU A 95 13.30 11.65 12.89
C LEU A 95 14.24 12.78 13.31
N ARG A 96 14.41 13.81 12.47
CA ARG A 96 15.19 15.00 12.81
C ARG A 96 14.60 15.74 14.02
N LEU A 97 13.29 15.85 14.12
CA LEU A 97 12.59 16.47 15.26
C LEU A 97 12.69 15.60 16.53
N LEU A 98 12.70 14.30 16.37
CA LEU A 98 12.92 13.35 17.47
C LEU A 98 14.33 13.47 18.06
N ALA A 99 15.33 13.83 17.24
CA ALA A 99 16.71 14.16 17.64
C ALA A 99 17.38 13.09 18.53
N GLY A 100 17.28 11.82 18.15
CA GLY A 100 17.89 10.68 18.86
C GLY A 100 17.23 10.35 20.21
N ARG A 101 16.06 10.93 20.52
CA ARG A 101 15.27 10.60 21.74
C ARG A 101 14.35 9.38 21.56
N GLY A 102 14.47 8.67 20.44
CA GLY A 102 13.62 7.56 20.05
C GLY A 102 14.10 6.18 20.51
N GLY A 103 15.20 6.09 21.25
CA GLY A 103 15.86 4.80 21.48
C GLY A 103 16.49 4.26 20.19
N ARG A 104 16.38 2.96 19.94
CA ARG A 104 16.71 2.36 18.63
C ARG A 104 15.72 2.83 17.57
N GLU A 105 16.18 3.46 16.52
CA GLU A 105 15.34 3.95 15.44
C GLU A 105 15.29 2.95 14.28
N VAL A 106 14.08 2.51 13.91
CA VAL A 106 13.82 1.48 12.90
C VAL A 106 12.89 2.03 11.84
N ALA A 107 13.26 1.95 10.57
CA ALA A 107 12.38 2.30 9.46
C ALA A 107 11.76 1.05 8.83
N VAL A 108 10.45 1.10 8.54
CA VAL A 108 9.68 0.03 7.91
C VAL A 108 8.98 0.56 6.66
N GLY A 109 8.88 -0.28 5.63
CA GLY A 109 8.15 0.08 4.41
C GLY A 109 8.92 -0.19 3.12
N PRO A 110 8.41 0.33 1.99
CA PRO A 110 8.91 -0.02 0.66
C PRO A 110 10.34 0.45 0.39
N HIS A 111 10.75 1.59 0.95
CA HIS A 111 12.09 2.13 0.71
C HIS A 111 13.18 1.24 1.32
N GLY A 112 13.02 0.82 2.58
CA GLY A 112 13.94 -0.11 3.24
C GLY A 112 13.98 -1.47 2.55
N SER A 113 12.88 -1.91 1.96
CA SER A 113 12.78 -3.16 1.23
C SER A 113 13.51 -3.12 -0.12
N ALA A 114 13.31 -2.05 -0.89
CA ALA A 114 13.86 -1.91 -2.25
C ALA A 114 15.32 -1.39 -2.25
N THR A 115 15.63 -0.42 -1.40
CA THR A 115 16.92 0.29 -1.37
C THR A 115 17.36 0.53 0.08
N PRO A 116 17.78 -0.53 0.82
CA PRO A 116 18.08 -0.41 2.25
C PRO A 116 19.22 0.56 2.54
N GLY A 117 20.29 0.58 1.74
CA GLY A 117 21.43 1.46 1.94
C GLY A 117 21.08 2.95 1.87
N PRO A 118 20.47 3.44 0.79
CA PRO A 118 19.98 4.81 0.69
C PRO A 118 19.02 5.18 1.82
N THR A 119 18.09 4.31 2.18
CA THR A 119 17.11 4.55 3.24
C THR A 119 17.80 4.77 4.59
N LEU A 120 18.75 3.90 4.94
CA LEU A 120 19.57 4.04 6.16
C LEU A 120 20.32 5.38 6.19
N ARG A 121 20.95 5.76 5.07
CA ARG A 121 21.73 7.02 5.00
C ARG A 121 20.86 8.27 5.03
N LYS A 122 19.73 8.27 4.28
CA LYS A 122 18.83 9.44 4.21
C LYS A 122 18.08 9.67 5.52
N LEU A 123 17.68 8.60 6.21
CA LEU A 123 16.93 8.69 7.45
C LEU A 123 17.80 8.74 8.70
N GLY A 124 19.03 8.24 8.64
CA GLY A 124 19.94 8.14 9.79
C GLY A 124 19.51 7.11 10.84
N VAL A 125 18.62 6.17 10.49
CA VAL A 125 18.10 5.15 11.40
C VAL A 125 19.11 4.01 11.62
N ASP A 126 18.97 3.31 12.75
CA ASP A 126 19.86 2.20 13.11
C ASP A 126 19.64 0.95 12.24
N VAL A 127 18.35 0.70 11.89
CA VAL A 127 17.93 -0.51 11.19
C VAL A 127 16.79 -0.18 10.21
N VAL A 128 16.81 -0.81 9.06
CA VAL A 128 15.65 -0.89 8.16
C VAL A 128 15.12 -2.33 8.09
N VAL A 129 13.80 -2.47 8.06
CA VAL A 129 13.15 -3.76 7.80
C VAL A 129 12.98 -3.95 6.31
N ARG A 130 13.22 -5.18 5.84
CA ARG A 130 13.08 -5.60 4.45
C ARG A 130 11.89 -6.55 4.32
N GLY A 131 10.86 -6.14 3.62
CA GLY A 131 9.61 -6.90 3.46
C GLY A 131 8.56 -6.54 4.51
N GLU A 132 7.77 -7.51 4.92
CA GLU A 132 6.71 -7.33 5.90
C GLU A 132 7.31 -7.16 7.31
N CYS A 133 6.80 -6.19 8.07
CA CYS A 133 7.53 -5.70 9.24
C CYS A 133 7.08 -6.31 10.58
N GLU A 134 5.89 -6.85 10.66
CA GLU A 134 5.21 -7.12 11.92
C GLU A 134 5.99 -8.07 12.83
N GLU A 135 6.36 -9.24 12.33
CA GLU A 135 7.14 -10.24 13.08
C GLU A 135 8.60 -9.80 13.29
N VAL A 136 9.15 -9.04 12.31
CA VAL A 136 10.51 -8.51 12.42
C VAL A 136 10.60 -7.45 13.50
N VAL A 137 9.61 -6.55 13.60
CA VAL A 137 9.51 -5.54 14.66
C VAL A 137 9.40 -6.21 16.04
N ALA A 138 8.60 -7.27 16.17
CA ALA A 138 8.53 -8.04 17.41
C ALA A 138 9.88 -8.70 17.76
N ALA A 139 10.55 -9.32 16.78
CA ALA A 139 11.88 -9.91 16.99
C ALA A 139 12.96 -8.87 17.33
N LEU A 140 12.86 -7.66 16.76
CA LEU A 140 13.75 -6.54 17.10
C LEU A 140 13.54 -6.08 18.55
N ALA A 141 12.31 -6.09 19.05
CA ALA A 141 12.01 -5.73 20.44
C ALA A 141 12.56 -6.77 21.43
N ASP A 142 12.66 -8.04 21.05
CA ASP A 142 13.26 -9.10 21.86
C ASP A 142 14.80 -9.15 21.75
N SER A 143 15.38 -8.48 20.75
CA SER A 143 16.82 -8.51 20.49
C SER A 143 17.57 -7.41 21.25
N LEU A 144 18.70 -7.75 21.86
CA LEU A 144 19.53 -6.78 22.59
C LEU A 144 20.15 -5.71 21.67
N ASP A 145 20.68 -6.10 20.50
CA ASP A 145 21.35 -5.18 19.57
C ASP A 145 20.63 -4.98 18.22
N GLY A 146 19.67 -5.85 17.88
CA GLY A 146 18.87 -5.80 16.64
C GLY A 146 19.61 -6.11 15.36
N ARG A 147 20.94 -6.26 15.39
CA ARG A 147 21.80 -6.42 14.20
C ARG A 147 21.84 -7.84 13.64
N THR A 148 21.23 -8.79 14.32
CA THR A 148 21.23 -10.21 13.94
C THR A 148 19.84 -10.71 13.54
N VAL A 149 18.83 -9.83 13.55
CA VAL A 149 17.45 -10.20 13.24
C VAL A 149 17.28 -10.39 11.73
N PRO A 150 16.85 -11.57 11.26
CA PRO A 150 16.59 -11.78 9.84
C PRO A 150 15.50 -10.85 9.30
N GLY A 151 15.61 -10.44 8.04
CA GLY A 151 14.70 -9.48 7.42
C GLY A 151 15.08 -8.02 7.71
N THR A 152 16.31 -7.75 8.15
CA THR A 152 16.79 -6.39 8.42
C THR A 152 18.04 -6.03 7.63
N ALA A 153 18.34 -4.73 7.59
CA ALA A 153 19.64 -4.24 7.16
C ALA A 153 20.08 -3.05 8.04
N HIS A 154 21.40 -2.88 8.17
CA HIS A 154 22.04 -1.80 8.94
C HIS A 154 23.38 -1.40 8.32
N LEU A 155 23.93 -0.27 8.72
CA LEU A 155 25.30 0.12 8.35
C LEU A 155 26.29 -0.39 9.40
N ALA A 156 27.37 -1.02 8.94
CA ALA A 156 28.53 -1.32 9.78
C ALA A 156 29.26 -0.03 10.17
N ALA A 157 30.19 -0.10 11.12
CA ALA A 157 30.96 1.05 11.59
C ALA A 157 31.81 1.72 10.48
N ASP A 158 32.13 0.99 9.42
CA ASP A 158 32.84 1.48 8.24
C ASP A 158 31.90 2.05 7.15
N GLY A 159 30.58 2.12 7.42
CA GLY A 159 29.54 2.60 6.49
C GLY A 159 29.05 1.57 5.46
N ARG A 160 29.60 0.35 5.47
CA ARG A 160 29.18 -0.73 4.58
C ARG A 160 27.80 -1.25 4.96
N LEU A 161 26.94 -1.47 3.97
CA LEU A 161 25.64 -2.11 4.15
C LEU A 161 25.82 -3.58 4.58
N VAL A 162 25.10 -3.96 5.62
CA VAL A 162 24.98 -5.34 6.10
C VAL A 162 23.51 -5.73 6.04
N GLU A 163 23.21 -6.72 5.24
CA GLU A 163 21.89 -7.30 5.15
C GLU A 163 21.84 -8.61 5.93
N VAL A 164 20.81 -8.79 6.77
CA VAL A 164 20.63 -9.97 7.61
C VAL A 164 19.42 -10.78 7.11
N GLY A 165 19.70 -11.92 6.52
CA GLY A 165 18.69 -12.73 5.85
C GLY A 165 18.17 -12.08 4.56
N GLY A 166 17.09 -12.61 4.03
CA GLY A 166 16.40 -12.08 2.85
C GLY A 166 15.26 -11.13 3.21
N VAL A 167 14.45 -10.79 2.21
CA VAL A 167 13.17 -10.10 2.40
C VAL A 167 12.23 -10.98 3.24
N HIS A 168 11.71 -10.44 4.33
CA HIS A 168 10.82 -11.17 5.22
C HIS A 168 9.40 -11.26 4.65
N ALA A 169 8.81 -12.45 4.73
CA ALA A 169 7.40 -12.70 4.46
C ALA A 169 6.73 -13.24 5.71
N SER A 170 5.76 -12.52 6.25
CA SER A 170 5.12 -12.87 7.52
C SER A 170 4.23 -14.13 7.42
N ARG A 171 3.96 -14.75 8.57
CA ARG A 171 2.98 -15.83 8.72
C ARG A 171 1.56 -15.26 8.76
N PHE A 172 1.20 -14.53 7.73
CA PHE A 172 -0.03 -13.76 7.65
C PHE A 172 -1.31 -14.52 8.03
N VAL A 173 -1.33 -15.84 7.83
CA VAL A 173 -2.47 -16.69 8.22
C VAL A 173 -2.81 -16.56 9.72
N ASP A 174 -1.82 -16.31 10.55
CA ASP A 174 -1.94 -16.26 12.02
C ASP A 174 -2.18 -14.83 12.57
N HIS A 175 -2.32 -13.82 11.69
CA HIS A 175 -2.56 -12.44 12.15
C HIS A 175 -3.94 -12.33 12.82
N PRO A 176 -4.00 -11.71 14.02
CA PRO A 176 -5.24 -11.59 14.79
C PRO A 176 -6.23 -10.63 14.14
N ALA A 177 -7.48 -10.64 14.59
CA ALA A 177 -8.43 -9.58 14.35
C ALA A 177 -7.94 -8.27 14.96
N LEU A 178 -7.97 -7.18 14.19
CA LEU A 178 -7.57 -5.85 14.68
C LEU A 178 -8.74 -5.17 15.39
N VAL A 179 -8.42 -4.42 16.42
CA VAL A 179 -9.35 -3.53 17.12
C VAL A 179 -8.77 -2.12 17.11
N TRP A 180 -9.54 -1.18 16.62
CA TRP A 180 -9.13 0.20 16.48
C TRP A 180 -9.78 1.11 17.53
N PRO A 181 -9.10 2.20 17.95
CA PRO A 181 -9.74 3.25 18.72
C PRO A 181 -10.93 3.86 17.95
N GLU A 182 -12.03 4.14 18.66
CA GLU A 182 -13.25 4.70 18.03
C GLU A 182 -12.98 6.05 17.35
N ASP A 183 -12.14 6.88 17.94
CA ASP A 183 -11.74 8.17 17.36
C ASP A 183 -10.93 8.03 16.08
N TRP A 184 -10.15 6.96 15.92
CA TRP A 184 -9.45 6.64 14.68
C TRP A 184 -10.41 6.21 13.59
N LEU A 185 -11.35 5.32 13.90
CA LEU A 185 -12.39 4.90 12.97
C LEU A 185 -13.26 6.09 12.51
N ALA A 186 -13.59 7.00 13.43
CA ALA A 186 -14.38 8.19 13.11
C ALA A 186 -13.66 9.17 12.17
N ARG A 187 -12.32 9.17 12.19
CA ARG A 187 -11.49 10.03 11.33
C ARG A 187 -10.98 9.33 10.06
N HIS A 188 -11.03 8.02 10.04
CA HIS A 188 -10.61 7.25 8.88
C HIS A 188 -11.47 7.59 7.66
N HIS A 189 -10.81 7.89 6.58
CA HIS A 189 -11.44 8.00 5.27
C HIS A 189 -10.96 6.82 4.43
N HIS A 190 -11.83 5.86 4.18
CA HIS A 190 -11.52 4.78 3.27
C HIS A 190 -11.32 5.33 1.85
N HIS A 191 -10.52 4.62 1.07
CA HIS A 191 -10.28 4.97 -0.31
C HIS A 191 -11.59 4.97 -1.09
N HIS A 192 -12.17 6.15 -1.25
CA HIS A 192 -13.25 6.39 -2.19
C HIS A 192 -12.65 6.77 -3.53
N HIS A 193 -13.04 6.06 -4.54
CA HIS A 193 -12.92 6.65 -5.84
C HIS A 193 -13.79 7.90 -5.88
N ARG A 194 -13.28 9.03 -6.39
CA ARG A 194 -14.04 10.31 -6.47
C ARG A 194 -15.35 10.21 -7.23
N PHE A 195 -15.57 9.12 -7.95
CA PHE A 195 -16.81 8.81 -8.68
C PHE A 195 -17.75 7.89 -7.92
N ASP A 196 -17.34 7.38 -6.76
CA ASP A 196 -18.23 6.62 -5.89
C ASP A 196 -19.28 7.55 -5.31
N ALA A 197 -20.52 7.09 -5.26
CA ALA A 197 -21.51 7.77 -4.44
C ALA A 197 -21.04 7.74 -2.99
N GLY A 198 -20.95 8.90 -2.37
CA GLY A 198 -20.49 8.99 -0.98
C GLY A 198 -21.33 8.08 -0.07
N LYS A 199 -20.64 7.19 0.64
CA LYS A 199 -21.28 6.29 1.59
C LYS A 199 -21.54 7.03 2.89
N ALA A 200 -22.74 6.88 3.43
CA ALA A 200 -23.03 7.35 4.76
C ALA A 200 -22.45 6.37 5.78
N GLY A 201 -21.62 6.86 6.71
CA GLY A 201 -21.11 6.06 7.81
C GLY A 201 -19.58 5.94 7.85
N ILE A 202 -19.12 5.27 8.88
CA ILE A 202 -17.71 5.05 9.15
C ILE A 202 -17.19 3.93 8.23
N GLY A 203 -16.02 4.16 7.62
CA GLY A 203 -15.32 3.15 6.84
C GLY A 203 -14.15 2.52 7.60
N ALA A 204 -13.65 1.40 7.11
CA ALA A 204 -12.42 0.78 7.58
C ALA A 204 -11.73 -0.01 6.46
N GLU A 205 -10.46 -0.35 6.67
CA GLU A 205 -9.70 -1.22 5.78
C GLU A 205 -9.48 -2.57 6.44
N VAL A 206 -9.55 -3.63 5.64
CA VAL A 206 -9.36 -5.02 6.08
C VAL A 206 -8.50 -5.77 5.09
N GLU A 207 -7.64 -6.65 5.56
CA GLU A 207 -6.90 -7.58 4.71
C GLU A 207 -7.48 -8.99 4.80
N ALA A 208 -7.82 -9.58 3.66
CA ALA A 208 -8.18 -10.98 3.56
C ALA A 208 -7.02 -11.84 3.00
N SER A 209 -6.14 -11.23 2.22
CA SER A 209 -4.96 -11.89 1.65
C SER A 209 -3.81 -10.93 1.42
N ARG A 210 -2.60 -11.47 1.32
CA ARG A 210 -1.37 -10.74 1.01
C ARG A 210 -0.63 -11.38 -0.15
N GLY A 211 0.05 -10.53 -0.92
CA GLY A 211 0.81 -10.93 -2.09
C GLY A 211 -0.07 -11.25 -3.28
N CYS A 212 0.55 -11.60 -4.38
CA CYS A 212 -0.12 -11.86 -5.63
C CYS A 212 0.57 -13.01 -6.38
N PRO A 213 -0.15 -13.99 -6.93
CA PRO A 213 0.46 -15.11 -7.65
C PRO A 213 0.98 -14.74 -9.04
N TYR A 214 0.77 -13.50 -9.48
CA TYR A 214 1.19 -13.02 -10.80
C TYR A 214 2.52 -12.27 -10.73
N THR A 215 3.19 -12.16 -11.88
CA THR A 215 4.53 -11.53 -12.02
C THR A 215 4.52 -10.43 -13.07
N CYS A 216 3.55 -9.50 -12.97
CA CYS A 216 3.46 -8.37 -13.88
C CYS A 216 4.74 -7.52 -13.82
N SER A 217 5.23 -7.07 -14.99
CA SER A 217 6.53 -6.41 -15.09
C SER A 217 6.62 -5.07 -14.34
N PHE A 218 5.52 -4.37 -14.20
CA PHE A 218 5.44 -3.07 -13.53
C PHE A 218 5.32 -3.16 -11.99
N CYS A 219 4.99 -4.35 -11.46
CA CYS A 219 4.61 -4.50 -10.05
C CYS A 219 5.82 -4.59 -9.12
N ALA A 220 5.83 -3.79 -8.06
CA ALA A 220 6.90 -3.69 -7.08
C ALA A 220 6.82 -4.72 -5.93
N LYS A 221 6.00 -5.76 -6.06
CA LYS A 221 5.74 -6.70 -4.96
C LYS A 221 6.90 -7.61 -4.57
N ILE A 222 7.87 -7.85 -5.50
CA ILE A 222 8.89 -8.89 -5.37
C ILE A 222 9.77 -8.71 -4.13
N ASP A 223 10.19 -7.49 -3.86
CA ASP A 223 11.05 -7.18 -2.70
C ASP A 223 10.23 -6.81 -1.46
N PHE A 224 8.92 -7.06 -1.48
CA PHE A 224 8.04 -6.67 -0.40
C PHE A 224 7.03 -7.77 -0.03
N ARG A 225 6.05 -8.10 -0.92
CA ARG A 225 4.95 -9.04 -0.68
C ARG A 225 4.74 -9.95 -1.88
N ASP A 226 5.69 -10.85 -2.12
CA ASP A 226 5.67 -11.66 -3.34
C ASP A 226 4.64 -12.79 -3.26
N ALA A 227 4.76 -13.68 -2.28
CA ALA A 227 3.95 -14.89 -2.20
C ALA A 227 2.50 -14.60 -1.79
N TYR A 228 1.55 -15.17 -2.53
CA TYR A 228 0.14 -15.10 -2.16
C TYR A 228 -0.17 -15.97 -0.95
N ARG A 229 -0.79 -15.38 0.08
CA ARG A 229 -1.21 -16.05 1.32
C ARG A 229 -2.58 -15.51 1.73
N ARG A 230 -3.43 -16.40 2.24
CA ARG A 230 -4.73 -16.03 2.81
C ARG A 230 -4.62 -15.95 4.33
N ARG A 231 -5.33 -15.02 4.90
CA ARG A 231 -5.57 -14.93 6.33
C ARG A 231 -6.60 -15.97 6.77
N ASN A 232 -6.58 -16.33 8.04
CA ASN A 232 -7.58 -17.23 8.60
C ASN A 232 -8.99 -16.62 8.44
N HIS A 233 -9.91 -17.40 7.83
CA HIS A 233 -11.27 -16.95 7.57
C HIS A 233 -12.02 -16.51 8.83
N ALA A 234 -11.87 -17.25 9.93
CA ALA A 234 -12.52 -16.90 11.20
C ALA A 234 -12.01 -15.55 11.74
N ALA A 235 -10.70 -15.28 11.65
CA ALA A 235 -10.12 -14.00 12.11
C ALA A 235 -10.60 -12.82 11.24
N ILE A 236 -10.78 -13.02 9.91
CA ILE A 236 -11.32 -11.97 9.04
C ILE A 236 -12.77 -11.65 9.43
N VAL A 237 -13.59 -12.69 9.61
CA VAL A 237 -15.00 -12.53 9.98
C VAL A 237 -15.14 -11.89 11.35
N GLU A 238 -14.35 -12.30 12.34
CA GLU A 238 -14.30 -11.72 13.68
C GLU A 238 -13.95 -10.21 13.63
N GLU A 239 -12.95 -9.83 12.85
CA GLU A 239 -12.57 -8.42 12.67
C GLU A 239 -13.70 -7.62 12.06
N ILE A 240 -14.34 -8.15 11.02
CA ILE A 240 -15.50 -7.49 10.38
C ILE A 240 -16.64 -7.32 11.36
N ASP A 241 -16.95 -8.33 12.18
CA ASP A 241 -17.99 -8.26 13.19
C ASP A 241 -17.67 -7.21 14.27
N HIS A 242 -16.40 -7.10 14.70
CA HIS A 242 -15.96 -6.04 15.62
C HIS A 242 -16.12 -4.65 14.99
N LEU A 243 -15.73 -4.47 13.73
CA LEU A 243 -15.87 -3.20 13.02
C LEU A 243 -17.35 -2.80 12.84
N ILE A 244 -18.22 -3.74 12.50
CA ILE A 244 -19.68 -3.51 12.41
C ILE A 244 -20.25 -3.08 13.79
N ALA A 245 -19.81 -3.73 14.87
CA ALA A 245 -20.23 -3.39 16.24
C ALA A 245 -19.77 -1.98 16.64
N GLN A 246 -18.64 -1.50 16.13
CA GLN A 246 -18.13 -0.13 16.28
C GLN A 246 -18.81 0.89 15.35
N GLY A 247 -19.77 0.49 14.53
CA GLY A 247 -20.55 1.37 13.65
C GLY A 247 -19.99 1.51 12.23
N VAL A 248 -18.99 0.71 11.84
CA VAL A 248 -18.48 0.67 10.46
C VAL A 248 -19.58 0.17 9.52
N ARG A 249 -19.73 0.82 8.37
CA ARG A 249 -20.71 0.49 7.34
C ARG A 249 -20.10 0.21 5.98
N TYR A 250 -18.84 0.54 5.80
CA TYR A 250 -18.10 0.27 4.58
C TYR A 250 -16.72 -0.29 4.90
N LEU A 251 -16.31 -1.31 4.14
CA LEU A 251 -14.97 -1.88 4.18
C LEU A 251 -14.27 -1.72 2.84
N TYR A 252 -12.98 -1.49 2.86
CA TYR A 252 -12.15 -1.67 1.69
C TYR A 252 -11.19 -2.84 1.91
N PHE A 253 -11.30 -3.89 1.06
CA PHE A 253 -10.32 -4.98 1.09
C PHE A 253 -9.05 -4.52 0.40
N ILE A 254 -8.03 -4.24 1.21
CA ILE A 254 -6.76 -3.64 0.78
C ILE A 254 -5.76 -4.66 0.21
N ASP A 255 -6.21 -5.86 -0.10
CA ASP A 255 -5.42 -6.93 -0.69
C ASP A 255 -4.69 -6.47 -1.96
N GLU A 256 -3.45 -6.95 -2.23
CA GLU A 256 -2.79 -6.71 -3.53
C GLU A 256 -3.63 -7.25 -4.69
N ILE A 257 -4.41 -8.27 -4.43
CA ILE A 257 -5.41 -8.83 -5.33
C ILE A 257 -6.48 -9.56 -4.53
N PHE A 258 -7.70 -9.06 -4.53
CA PHE A 258 -8.82 -9.77 -3.94
C PHE A 258 -9.24 -10.90 -4.90
N LEU A 259 -8.85 -12.12 -4.58
CA LEU A 259 -9.26 -13.30 -5.35
C LEU A 259 -10.65 -13.78 -4.94
N PRO A 260 -11.44 -14.39 -5.85
CA PRO A 260 -12.73 -14.95 -5.50
C PRO A 260 -12.63 -15.95 -4.34
N GLN A 261 -13.33 -15.64 -3.23
CA GLN A 261 -13.37 -16.44 -2.01
C GLN A 261 -14.83 -16.70 -1.63
N LYS A 262 -15.41 -17.76 -2.18
CA LYS A 262 -16.85 -18.04 -2.06
C LYS A 262 -17.31 -18.04 -0.59
N ALA A 263 -16.57 -18.73 0.30
CA ALA A 263 -16.93 -18.80 1.72
C ALA A 263 -16.93 -17.42 2.42
N LEU A 264 -16.00 -16.52 2.06
CA LEU A 264 -15.97 -15.16 2.60
C LEU A 264 -17.17 -14.35 2.07
N LEU A 265 -17.47 -14.45 0.77
CA LEU A 265 -18.62 -13.75 0.20
C LEU A 265 -19.94 -14.24 0.80
N GLU A 266 -20.12 -15.56 0.98
CA GLU A 266 -21.29 -16.15 1.66
C GLU A 266 -21.43 -15.65 3.10
N ALA A 267 -20.33 -15.52 3.83
CA ALA A 267 -20.34 -14.94 5.17
C ALA A 267 -20.73 -13.44 5.18
N LEU A 268 -20.32 -12.68 4.15
CA LEU A 268 -20.67 -11.27 4.02
C LEU A 268 -22.13 -11.04 3.64
N VAL A 269 -22.77 -11.95 2.90
CA VAL A 269 -24.22 -11.87 2.58
C VAL A 269 -25.08 -11.75 3.84
N GLU A 270 -24.66 -12.33 4.96
CA GLU A 270 -25.38 -12.33 6.23
C GLU A 270 -25.11 -11.06 7.07
N ARG A 271 -24.32 -10.11 6.57
CA ARG A 271 -23.88 -8.91 7.29
C ARG A 271 -24.33 -7.64 6.62
N ASP A 272 -24.80 -6.69 7.42
CA ASP A 272 -25.18 -5.34 6.94
C ASP A 272 -23.90 -4.49 6.77
N ILE A 273 -23.12 -4.80 5.75
CA ILE A 273 -21.88 -4.13 5.42
C ILE A 273 -21.71 -3.99 3.90
N GLU A 274 -21.26 -2.83 3.46
CA GLU A 274 -20.85 -2.61 2.07
C GLU A 274 -19.33 -2.68 1.98
N PHE A 275 -18.81 -3.05 0.80
CA PHE A 275 -17.36 -3.09 0.63
C PHE A 275 -16.89 -2.83 -0.80
N GLY A 276 -15.62 -2.45 -0.93
CA GLY A 276 -14.89 -2.33 -2.18
C GLY A 276 -13.75 -3.34 -2.27
N VAL A 277 -13.37 -3.69 -3.51
CA VAL A 277 -12.28 -4.63 -3.78
C VAL A 277 -11.40 -4.17 -4.94
N GLN A 278 -10.11 -4.47 -4.86
CA GLN A 278 -9.19 -4.40 -6.00
C GLN A 278 -8.89 -5.80 -6.51
N THR A 279 -9.13 -6.05 -7.81
CA THR A 279 -9.02 -7.40 -8.37
C THR A 279 -8.63 -7.41 -9.84
N ARG A 280 -8.45 -8.60 -10.40
CA ARG A 280 -8.38 -8.87 -11.84
C ARG A 280 -9.70 -9.50 -12.27
N ILE A 281 -10.37 -8.88 -13.23
CA ILE A 281 -11.70 -9.33 -13.68
C ILE A 281 -11.66 -10.70 -14.38
N ASP A 282 -10.54 -11.05 -15.03
CA ASP A 282 -10.34 -12.34 -15.71
C ASP A 282 -10.34 -13.57 -14.77
N LEU A 283 -10.38 -13.34 -13.45
CA LEU A 283 -10.44 -14.40 -12.44
C LEU A 283 -11.86 -14.68 -11.95
N TRP A 284 -12.81 -13.86 -12.35
CA TRP A 284 -14.19 -13.95 -11.88
C TRP A 284 -15.08 -14.70 -12.87
N LYS A 285 -15.87 -15.61 -12.32
CA LYS A 285 -16.95 -16.26 -13.06
C LYS A 285 -18.25 -15.48 -12.88
N PRO A 286 -19.18 -15.57 -13.83
CA PRO A 286 -20.45 -14.86 -13.77
C PRO A 286 -21.27 -15.06 -12.49
N ASP A 287 -21.34 -16.29 -11.97
CA ASP A 287 -22.02 -16.65 -10.74
C ASP A 287 -21.36 -16.05 -9.48
N LEU A 288 -20.04 -15.91 -9.49
CA LEU A 288 -19.29 -15.28 -8.41
C LEU A 288 -19.39 -13.75 -8.45
N LEU A 289 -19.58 -13.12 -9.61
CA LEU A 289 -19.88 -11.70 -9.72
C LEU A 289 -21.28 -11.36 -9.16
N GLU A 290 -22.25 -12.24 -9.38
CA GLU A 290 -23.58 -12.12 -8.77
C GLU A 290 -23.49 -12.26 -7.24
N LEU A 291 -22.77 -13.28 -6.74
CA LEU A 291 -22.53 -13.44 -5.31
C LEU A 291 -21.78 -12.26 -4.70
N LEU A 292 -20.79 -11.70 -5.42
CA LEU A 292 -20.04 -10.52 -4.96
C LEU A 292 -20.97 -9.32 -4.73
N GLY A 293 -21.88 -9.05 -5.67
CA GLY A 293 -22.88 -8.00 -5.50
C GLY A 293 -23.87 -8.30 -4.37
N ALA A 294 -24.34 -9.54 -4.27
CA ALA A 294 -25.25 -9.98 -3.19
C ALA A 294 -24.59 -9.89 -1.81
N ALA A 295 -23.26 -10.05 -1.74
CA ALA A 295 -22.47 -9.92 -0.51
C ALA A 295 -22.27 -8.46 -0.05
N GLY A 296 -22.78 -7.47 -0.82
CA GLY A 296 -22.66 -6.05 -0.48
C GLY A 296 -21.46 -5.34 -1.14
N CYS A 297 -20.83 -5.93 -2.15
CA CYS A 297 -19.80 -5.23 -2.92
C CYS A 297 -20.42 -4.07 -3.71
N VAL A 298 -19.89 -2.88 -3.51
CA VAL A 298 -20.36 -1.64 -4.17
C VAL A 298 -19.33 -1.04 -5.12
N SER A 299 -18.07 -1.48 -5.02
CA SER A 299 -16.98 -0.96 -5.85
C SER A 299 -16.01 -2.09 -6.25
N ILE A 300 -15.68 -2.16 -7.54
CA ILE A 300 -14.62 -3.00 -8.09
C ILE A 300 -13.61 -2.12 -8.81
N GLU A 301 -12.35 -2.18 -8.37
CA GLU A 301 -11.21 -1.66 -9.11
C GLU A 301 -10.50 -2.80 -9.85
N ALA A 302 -10.75 -2.90 -11.14
CA ALA A 302 -10.20 -3.96 -11.97
C ALA A 302 -8.90 -3.52 -12.65
N GLY A 303 -7.79 -4.11 -12.26
CA GLY A 303 -6.51 -3.90 -12.93
C GLY A 303 -6.49 -4.59 -14.31
N LEU A 304 -6.80 -3.88 -15.39
CA LEU A 304 -6.62 -4.33 -16.77
C LEU A 304 -5.24 -3.95 -17.30
N GLU A 305 -4.80 -2.75 -16.97
CA GLU A 305 -3.58 -2.07 -17.35
C GLU A 305 -3.53 -1.70 -18.85
N SER A 306 -3.92 -2.59 -19.76
CA SER A 306 -4.04 -2.33 -21.20
C SER A 306 -5.31 -2.95 -21.80
N LEU A 307 -5.88 -2.26 -22.77
CA LEU A 307 -7.03 -2.69 -23.56
C LEU A 307 -6.63 -3.40 -24.87
N THR A 308 -5.33 -3.67 -25.05
CA THR A 308 -4.83 -4.51 -26.14
C THR A 308 -4.26 -5.81 -25.61
N VAL A 309 -4.24 -6.86 -26.43
CA VAL A 309 -3.60 -8.14 -26.05
C VAL A 309 -2.10 -7.94 -25.95
N GLU A 310 -1.54 -7.24 -26.93
CA GLU A 310 -0.11 -6.94 -27.04
C GLU A 310 0.39 -6.15 -25.82
N GLY A 311 -0.33 -5.12 -25.41
CA GLY A 311 0.02 -4.34 -24.23
C GLY A 311 -0.02 -5.16 -22.95
N ARG A 312 -1.01 -6.04 -22.77
CA ARG A 312 -1.06 -6.95 -21.62
C ARG A 312 0.09 -7.96 -21.63
N GLU A 313 0.51 -8.45 -22.79
CA GLU A 313 1.67 -9.33 -22.93
C GLU A 313 2.98 -8.62 -22.57
N MET A 314 3.19 -7.38 -23.05
CA MET A 314 4.34 -6.54 -22.68
C MET A 314 4.43 -6.30 -21.18
N LEU A 315 3.29 -6.13 -20.51
CA LEU A 315 3.22 -6.00 -19.07
C LEU A 315 3.33 -7.34 -18.33
N SER A 316 3.55 -8.45 -19.02
CA SER A 316 3.63 -9.81 -18.44
C SER A 316 2.40 -10.16 -17.59
N LYS A 317 1.25 -9.66 -17.98
CA LYS A 317 0.00 -9.82 -17.21
C LYS A 317 -0.54 -11.24 -17.22
N ARG A 318 -0.14 -12.07 -18.20
CA ARG A 318 -0.57 -13.46 -18.37
C ARG A 318 -2.09 -13.62 -18.35
N CYS A 319 -2.80 -12.67 -18.97
CA CYS A 319 -4.24 -12.76 -19.17
C CYS A 319 -4.55 -13.63 -20.38
N ARG A 320 -5.44 -14.62 -20.22
CA ARG A 320 -5.82 -15.55 -21.30
C ARG A 320 -7.02 -15.08 -22.10
N LEU A 321 -7.75 -14.10 -21.59
CA LEU A 321 -8.96 -13.57 -22.21
C LEU A 321 -8.62 -12.45 -23.19
N GLY A 322 -9.36 -12.40 -24.29
CA GLY A 322 -9.36 -11.28 -25.22
C GLY A 322 -9.98 -10.02 -24.59
N THR A 323 -9.79 -8.87 -25.26
CA THR A 323 -10.31 -7.60 -24.75
C THR A 323 -11.85 -7.60 -24.72
N GLU A 324 -12.50 -8.19 -25.71
CA GLU A 324 -13.95 -8.33 -25.77
C GLU A 324 -14.49 -9.11 -24.57
N GLU A 325 -13.90 -10.27 -24.27
CA GLU A 325 -14.30 -11.10 -23.12
C GLU A 325 -14.09 -10.35 -21.78
N LEU A 326 -13.01 -9.59 -21.64
CA LEU A 326 -12.76 -8.75 -20.46
C LEU A 326 -13.81 -7.66 -20.33
N ALA A 327 -14.14 -6.98 -21.44
CA ALA A 327 -15.17 -5.95 -21.47
C ALA A 327 -16.54 -6.51 -21.08
N GLU A 328 -16.92 -7.67 -21.61
CA GLU A 328 -18.17 -8.37 -21.25
C GLU A 328 -18.22 -8.71 -19.76
N LEU A 329 -17.11 -9.18 -19.16
CA LEU A 329 -17.05 -9.47 -17.72
C LEU A 329 -17.20 -8.19 -16.87
N LEU A 330 -16.56 -7.09 -17.25
CA LEU A 330 -16.70 -5.79 -16.57
C LEU A 330 -18.14 -5.26 -16.66
N ILE A 331 -18.74 -5.30 -17.85
CA ILE A 331 -20.12 -4.89 -18.06
C ILE A 331 -21.09 -5.79 -17.28
N LYS A 332 -20.77 -7.09 -17.19
CA LYS A 332 -21.56 -8.01 -16.36
C LYS A 332 -21.40 -7.70 -14.88
N ALA A 333 -20.18 -7.45 -14.40
CA ALA A 333 -19.94 -7.02 -13.03
C ALA A 333 -20.74 -5.76 -12.67
N ARG A 334 -20.81 -4.80 -13.60
CA ARG A 334 -21.57 -3.54 -13.43
C ARG A 334 -23.07 -3.74 -13.23
N ARG A 335 -23.62 -4.89 -13.61
CA ARG A 335 -25.05 -5.21 -13.38
C ARG A 335 -25.31 -5.59 -11.92
N HIS A 336 -24.31 -6.05 -11.20
CA HIS A 336 -24.40 -6.52 -9.81
C HIS A 336 -23.74 -5.57 -8.81
N VAL A 337 -22.75 -4.78 -9.27
CA VAL A 337 -21.94 -3.88 -8.45
C VAL A 337 -22.13 -2.44 -8.93
N PRO A 338 -22.51 -1.51 -8.05
CA PRO A 338 -22.84 -0.11 -8.40
C PRO A 338 -21.71 0.66 -9.09
N PHE A 339 -20.45 0.38 -8.76
CA PHE A 339 -19.30 1.02 -9.40
C PHE A 339 -18.29 -0.04 -9.86
N VAL A 340 -17.89 0.03 -11.11
CA VAL A 340 -16.86 -0.84 -11.70
C VAL A 340 -15.90 0.02 -12.50
N GLN A 341 -14.62 -0.08 -12.17
CA GLN A 341 -13.54 0.65 -12.78
C GLN A 341 -12.56 -0.30 -13.49
N ALA A 342 -12.16 0.07 -14.70
CA ALA A 342 -11.04 -0.50 -15.43
C ALA A 342 -9.82 0.42 -15.28
N ASN A 343 -8.79 -0.03 -14.55
CA ASN A 343 -7.54 0.71 -14.36
C ASN A 343 -6.60 0.47 -15.54
N LEU A 344 -6.13 1.57 -16.15
CA LEU A 344 -5.29 1.57 -17.34
C LEU A 344 -3.98 2.35 -17.10
N ILE A 345 -2.89 1.82 -17.63
CA ILE A 345 -1.57 2.47 -17.66
C ILE A 345 -1.13 2.63 -19.13
N GLY A 346 -0.31 3.62 -19.41
CA GLY A 346 0.22 3.85 -20.77
C GLY A 346 1.24 2.78 -21.13
N VAL A 347 0.99 2.06 -22.21
CA VAL A 347 1.89 1.07 -22.79
C VAL A 347 2.24 1.53 -24.20
N VAL A 348 3.53 1.53 -24.53
CA VAL A 348 4.03 2.07 -25.81
C VAL A 348 3.52 1.26 -27.01
N GLU A 349 3.30 -0.02 -26.82
CA GLU A 349 2.83 -0.97 -27.82
C GLU A 349 1.32 -0.90 -28.08
N ASP A 350 0.57 -0.17 -27.25
CA ASP A 350 -0.87 -0.02 -27.43
C ASP A 350 -1.21 0.82 -28.64
N ASP A 351 -2.12 0.33 -29.48
CA ASP A 351 -2.75 1.15 -30.52
C ASP A 351 -3.73 2.15 -29.86
N PRO A 352 -3.45 3.46 -29.92
CA PRO A 352 -4.29 4.47 -29.29
C PRO A 352 -5.76 4.44 -29.76
N ALA A 353 -5.99 4.16 -31.06
CA ALA A 353 -7.34 4.11 -31.61
C ALA A 353 -8.14 2.91 -31.05
N LEU A 354 -7.48 1.79 -30.83
CA LEU A 354 -8.08 0.61 -30.23
C LEU A 354 -8.35 0.81 -28.74
N VAL A 355 -7.43 1.47 -28.03
CA VAL A 355 -7.62 1.84 -26.62
C VAL A 355 -8.81 2.77 -26.47
N ASP A 356 -8.91 3.82 -27.31
CA ASP A 356 -10.03 4.76 -27.29
C ASP A 356 -11.37 4.08 -27.62
N TYR A 357 -11.37 3.18 -28.59
CA TYR A 357 -12.56 2.40 -28.92
C TYR A 357 -13.07 1.61 -27.72
N TRP A 358 -12.22 0.83 -27.06
CA TRP A 358 -12.62 -0.01 -25.93
C TRP A 358 -12.96 0.81 -24.68
N ARG A 359 -12.24 1.90 -24.41
CA ARG A 359 -12.60 2.84 -23.34
C ARG A 359 -14.02 3.38 -23.54
N ASN A 360 -14.32 3.89 -24.74
CA ASN A 360 -15.63 4.42 -25.07
C ASN A 360 -16.72 3.35 -24.96
N HIS A 361 -16.42 2.12 -25.36
CA HIS A 361 -17.33 0.98 -25.21
C HIS A 361 -17.65 0.70 -23.75
N LEU A 362 -16.62 0.64 -22.88
CA LEU A 362 -16.80 0.44 -21.45
C LEU A 362 -17.60 1.58 -20.78
N ILE A 363 -17.24 2.82 -21.05
CA ILE A 363 -17.90 4.02 -20.52
C ILE A 363 -19.37 4.05 -20.93
N SER A 364 -19.68 3.76 -22.19
CA SER A 364 -21.05 3.73 -22.72
C SER A 364 -21.91 2.63 -22.06
N ASN A 365 -21.28 1.61 -21.47
CA ASN A 365 -21.93 0.55 -20.71
C ASN A 365 -21.85 0.74 -19.18
N GLY A 366 -21.49 1.94 -18.72
CA GLY A 366 -21.48 2.31 -17.31
C GLY A 366 -20.28 1.82 -16.51
N VAL A 367 -19.24 1.30 -17.19
CA VAL A 367 -17.95 0.96 -16.58
C VAL A 367 -17.01 2.17 -16.71
N TRP A 368 -16.50 2.66 -15.60
CA TRP A 368 -15.51 3.74 -15.65
C TRP A 368 -14.15 3.21 -16.11
N ALA A 369 -13.50 3.91 -17.03
CA ALA A 369 -12.17 3.57 -17.54
C ALA A 369 -11.32 4.85 -17.58
N ASN A 370 -10.26 4.90 -16.75
CA ASN A 370 -9.39 6.07 -16.70
C ASN A 370 -8.65 6.29 -18.03
N GLU A 371 -8.20 7.50 -18.29
CA GLU A 371 -7.16 7.71 -19.29
C GLU A 371 -5.89 6.98 -18.86
N PRO A 372 -5.19 6.29 -19.79
CA PRO A 372 -3.96 5.58 -19.44
C PRO A 372 -2.94 6.51 -18.77
N VAL A 373 -2.53 6.16 -17.54
CA VAL A 373 -1.56 6.95 -16.78
C VAL A 373 -0.14 6.49 -17.06
N PRO A 374 0.87 7.39 -17.02
CA PRO A 374 2.26 7.01 -17.17
C PRO A 374 2.68 5.96 -16.14
N LEU A 375 3.45 4.97 -16.59
CA LEU A 375 4.01 3.95 -15.69
C LEU A 375 5.17 4.54 -14.90
N TYR A 376 5.11 4.44 -13.56
CA TYR A 376 6.24 4.72 -12.68
C TYR A 376 7.08 3.45 -12.49
N PRO A 377 8.37 3.45 -12.90
CA PRO A 377 9.23 2.28 -12.73
C PRO A 377 9.75 2.20 -11.29
N TYR A 378 8.98 1.61 -10.39
CA TYR A 378 9.40 1.43 -9.00
C TYR A 378 10.69 0.62 -8.89
N PRO A 379 11.67 0.99 -8.05
CA PRO A 379 12.97 0.34 -7.96
C PRO A 379 12.95 -1.17 -7.75
N SER A 380 11.91 -1.71 -7.11
CA SER A 380 11.73 -3.15 -6.91
C SER A 380 10.99 -3.86 -8.07
N SER A 381 10.54 -3.14 -9.10
CA SER A 381 9.80 -3.76 -10.22
C SER A 381 10.72 -4.38 -11.27
N PRO A 382 10.26 -5.44 -11.98
CA PRO A 382 10.99 -5.94 -13.16
C PRO A 382 11.20 -4.90 -14.24
N SER A 383 10.24 -3.99 -14.45
CA SER A 383 10.39 -2.89 -15.42
C SER A 383 11.52 -1.93 -15.07
N TYR A 384 11.73 -1.65 -13.78
CA TYR A 384 12.88 -0.86 -13.34
C TYR A 384 14.19 -1.57 -13.70
N ARG A 385 14.31 -2.86 -13.33
CA ARG A 385 15.52 -3.66 -13.62
C ARG A 385 15.81 -3.77 -15.11
N GLN A 386 14.78 -3.84 -15.94
CA GLN A 386 14.93 -3.84 -17.40
C GLN A 386 15.45 -2.51 -17.93
N LEU A 387 15.00 -1.39 -17.38
CA LEU A 387 15.39 -0.05 -17.83
C LEU A 387 16.77 0.37 -17.30
N PHE A 388 17.08 0.04 -16.04
CA PHE A 388 18.19 0.65 -15.30
C PHE A 388 19.14 -0.34 -14.63
N GLY A 389 18.86 -1.65 -14.64
CA GLY A 389 19.60 -2.65 -13.91
C GLY A 389 19.15 -2.77 -12.45
N GLU A 390 20.01 -3.37 -11.59
CA GLU A 390 19.67 -3.51 -10.17
C GLU A 390 19.61 -2.15 -9.48
N PRO A 391 18.68 -1.98 -8.52
CA PRO A 391 18.55 -0.74 -7.77
C PRO A 391 19.82 -0.41 -6.98
N ASP A 392 20.31 0.80 -7.17
CA ASP A 392 21.45 1.39 -6.46
C ASP A 392 21.01 2.56 -5.55
N ASP A 393 21.96 3.34 -5.08
CA ASP A 393 21.73 4.47 -4.18
C ASP A 393 20.89 5.60 -4.82
N GLU A 394 20.87 5.68 -6.15
CA GLU A 394 20.13 6.71 -6.91
C GLU A 394 18.87 6.15 -7.58
N ALA A 395 18.42 4.96 -7.19
CA ALA A 395 17.34 4.26 -7.88
C ALA A 395 16.02 5.05 -7.88
N TRP A 396 15.66 5.67 -6.78
CA TRP A 396 14.43 6.46 -6.67
C TRP A 396 14.51 7.77 -7.46
N GLU A 397 15.66 8.46 -7.44
CA GLU A 397 15.94 9.65 -8.22
C GLU A 397 15.83 9.37 -9.73
N ARG A 398 16.39 8.23 -10.15
CA ARG A 398 16.37 7.81 -11.56
C ARG A 398 14.97 7.44 -12.03
N ALA A 399 14.24 6.67 -11.21
CA ALA A 399 12.85 6.32 -11.47
C ALA A 399 11.96 7.57 -11.58
N HIS A 400 12.13 8.49 -10.64
CA HIS A 400 11.38 9.74 -10.60
C HIS A 400 11.69 10.65 -11.78
N ALA A 401 12.96 10.81 -12.14
CA ALA A 401 13.36 11.59 -13.32
C ALA A 401 12.79 11.00 -14.61
N HIS A 402 12.81 9.68 -14.74
CA HIS A 402 12.21 8.98 -15.88
C HIS A 402 10.70 9.25 -15.99
N TYR A 403 9.98 9.12 -14.88
CA TYR A 403 8.56 9.40 -14.83
C TYR A 403 8.24 10.85 -15.19
N LEU A 404 8.98 11.82 -14.63
CA LEU A 404 8.79 13.24 -14.95
C LEU A 404 9.01 13.55 -16.43
N ALA A 405 9.97 12.89 -17.07
CA ALA A 405 10.24 13.05 -18.50
C ALA A 405 9.10 12.51 -19.39
N ALA A 406 8.40 11.46 -18.93
CA ALA A 406 7.25 10.88 -19.59
C ALA A 406 5.92 11.58 -19.25
N PHE A 407 5.93 12.49 -18.26
CA PHE A 407 4.74 13.13 -17.75
C PHE A 407 4.32 14.29 -18.65
N ASN A 408 3.34 14.08 -19.50
CA ASN A 408 2.91 15.03 -20.52
C ASN A 408 1.72 15.89 -20.11
N ARG A 409 0.85 15.37 -19.24
CA ARG A 409 -0.38 16.03 -18.79
C ARG A 409 -0.85 15.43 -17.49
N PHE A 410 -1.65 16.20 -16.75
CA PHE A 410 -2.36 15.66 -15.59
C PHE A 410 -3.34 14.59 -16.06
N SER A 411 -3.29 13.46 -15.37
CA SER A 411 -4.39 12.51 -15.41
C SER A 411 -5.50 12.97 -14.47
N ASP A 412 -6.67 12.35 -14.60
CA ASP A 412 -7.80 12.59 -13.71
C ASP A 412 -7.54 12.25 -12.23
N ILE A 413 -6.42 11.58 -11.92
CA ILE A 413 -5.96 11.27 -10.58
C ILE A 413 -4.85 12.22 -10.07
N GLN A 414 -4.34 13.12 -10.88
CA GLN A 414 -3.27 14.05 -10.50
C GLN A 414 -3.73 15.51 -10.58
N GLU A 415 -3.65 16.23 -9.48
CA GLU A 415 -4.14 17.62 -9.39
C GLU A 415 -3.05 18.68 -9.55
N ARG A 416 -1.76 18.33 -9.36
CA ARG A 416 -0.65 19.28 -9.36
C ARG A 416 0.57 18.75 -10.11
N ALA A 417 1.38 19.66 -10.64
CA ALA A 417 2.66 19.34 -11.26
C ALA A 417 3.62 18.75 -10.21
N PRO A 418 4.19 17.56 -10.47
CA PRO A 418 5.18 16.98 -9.58
C PRO A 418 6.50 17.76 -9.67
N ARG A 419 7.28 17.75 -8.57
CA ARG A 419 8.61 18.36 -8.48
C ARG A 419 9.71 17.30 -8.54
N PRO A 420 10.93 17.66 -8.99
CA PRO A 420 12.08 16.76 -8.91
C PRO A 420 12.34 16.27 -7.47
N LEU A 421 12.78 15.01 -7.33
CA LEU A 421 12.97 14.40 -6.01
C LEU A 421 13.93 15.20 -5.11
N ARG A 422 15.06 15.67 -5.67
CA ARG A 422 16.03 16.51 -4.93
C ARG A 422 15.43 17.82 -4.40
N GLU A 423 14.41 18.37 -5.05
CA GLU A 423 13.73 19.57 -4.58
C GLU A 423 12.75 19.24 -3.44
N LEU A 424 12.11 18.06 -3.51
CA LEU A 424 11.24 17.58 -2.46
C LEU A 424 12.02 17.25 -1.18
N GLU A 425 13.16 16.59 -1.31
CA GLU A 425 14.01 16.19 -0.18
C GLU A 425 14.92 17.33 0.33
N GLY A 426 15.38 18.20 -0.53
CA GLY A 426 16.29 19.31 -0.18
C GLY A 426 15.66 20.41 0.69
N VAL A 427 14.34 20.47 0.74
CA VAL A 427 13.61 21.39 1.65
C VAL A 427 13.73 20.94 3.12
N CYS A 428 14.11 19.68 3.38
CA CYS A 428 14.21 19.09 4.72
C CYS A 428 15.66 19.01 5.25
N CYS A 429 16.66 19.24 4.44
CA CYS A 429 18.08 19.24 4.86
C CYS A 429 18.73 20.59 4.56
N PRO A 430 18.73 21.57 5.49
CA PRO A 430 19.72 22.63 5.41
C PRO A 430 21.10 21.97 5.59
N ALA A 431 22.02 22.28 4.66
CA ALA A 431 23.40 21.81 4.65
C ALA A 431 24.14 22.12 5.97
#